data_337aa6a706ba1efcbc6bdd326102bf7a
#
_entry.id   337aa6a706ba1efcbc6bdd326102bf7a
#
_cell.length_a   1.000
_cell.length_b   1.000
_cell.length_c   1.000
_cell.angle_alpha   90.00
_cell.angle_beta   90.00
_cell.angle_gamma   90.00
#
_symmetry.space_group_name_H-M   'P 1'
#
loop_
_entity.id
_entity.type
_entity.pdbx_description
1 polymer ?
#
loop_
_entity_poly.entity_id
_entity_poly.type
_entity_poly.pdbx_seq_one_letter_code
_entity_poly.pdbx_strand_id
1 'polypeptide(L)'
;MKNSKAILQVPGTMKIISAEIPVPKEDEVLIKVEYVGICGSDVHGFESGPFIPPKDPNQEIGLGHECAGTVVAVGSRVRKFKPGDRVNIEPGVPCGHCRYCLEGKYNICPDVDFMATQPNYRGALTHYLCHPESFTYKLPDNMDTMEGALVEPAAVGMHAAMLADVKPGKKIIILGAGCILSLIHI
;
A
#
# COMPACT_ATOMS: atom_id res chain seq x y z
N MET A 1 -16.82 -17.33 -5.41
CA MET A 1 -15.66 -17.09 -4.51
C MET A 1 -16.12 -16.15 -3.43
N LYS A 2 -15.62 -16.28 -2.20
CA LYS A 2 -15.91 -15.34 -1.11
C LYS A 2 -14.62 -14.57 -0.82
N ASN A 3 -14.74 -13.30 -0.48
CA ASN A 3 -13.63 -12.53 0.07
C ASN A 3 -13.55 -12.77 1.59
N SER A 4 -12.35 -12.70 2.14
CA SER A 4 -12.15 -12.58 3.58
C SER A 4 -11.07 -11.53 3.83
N LYS A 5 -11.21 -10.82 4.93
CA LYS A 5 -10.26 -9.80 5.37
C LYS A 5 -9.95 -9.93 6.85
N ALA A 6 -8.74 -9.58 7.21
CA ALA A 6 -8.34 -9.47 8.60
C ALA A 6 -8.57 -8.02 9.07
N ILE A 7 -9.20 -7.88 10.22
CA ILE A 7 -9.45 -6.59 10.87
C ILE A 7 -8.89 -6.61 12.29
N LEU A 8 -8.43 -5.47 12.76
CA LEU A 8 -8.09 -5.25 14.16
C LEU A 8 -9.39 -5.10 14.95
N GLN A 9 -9.62 -6.01 15.88
CA GLN A 9 -10.81 -5.97 16.74
C GLN A 9 -10.56 -5.09 17.97
N VAL A 10 -9.46 -5.32 18.63
CA VAL A 10 -8.89 -4.52 19.72
C VAL A 10 -7.37 -4.68 19.65
N PRO A 11 -6.58 -3.79 20.26
CA PRO A 11 -5.12 -3.97 20.33
C PRO A 11 -4.74 -5.39 20.77
N GLY A 12 -3.82 -6.01 20.04
CA GLY A 12 -3.37 -7.39 20.23
C GLY A 12 -4.30 -8.47 19.68
N THR A 13 -5.43 -8.12 19.05
CA THR A 13 -6.38 -9.13 18.55
C THR A 13 -6.87 -8.84 17.14
N MET A 14 -6.47 -9.71 16.20
CA MET A 14 -7.01 -9.70 14.83
C MET A 14 -8.15 -10.69 14.68
N LYS A 15 -9.10 -10.36 13.83
CA LYS A 15 -10.22 -11.23 13.46
C LYS A 15 -10.32 -11.34 11.94
N ILE A 16 -10.45 -12.57 11.45
CA ILE A 16 -10.76 -12.81 10.05
C ILE A 16 -12.28 -12.83 9.90
N ILE A 17 -12.79 -11.99 9.02
CA ILE A 17 -14.21 -11.88 8.71
C ILE A 17 -14.48 -12.17 7.24
N SER A 18 -15.66 -12.70 6.95
CA SER A 18 -16.15 -12.82 5.57
C SER A 18 -16.54 -11.44 5.05
N ALA A 19 -16.20 -11.16 3.81
CA ALA A 19 -16.54 -9.93 3.11
C ALA A 19 -17.01 -10.26 1.69
N GLU A 20 -17.68 -9.32 1.05
CA GLU A 20 -17.95 -9.42 -0.38
C GLU A 20 -16.70 -9.09 -1.20
N ILE A 21 -16.61 -9.65 -2.39
CA ILE A 21 -15.57 -9.23 -3.35
C ILE A 21 -15.97 -7.84 -3.84
N PRO A 22 -15.11 -6.83 -3.67
CA PRO A 22 -15.46 -5.50 -4.10
C PRO A 22 -15.57 -5.42 -5.63
N VAL A 23 -16.45 -4.55 -6.10
CA VAL A 23 -16.62 -4.27 -7.53
C VAL A 23 -15.76 -3.04 -7.87
N PRO A 24 -14.84 -3.13 -8.83
CA PRO A 24 -14.00 -1.99 -9.21
C PRO A 24 -14.83 -0.87 -9.80
N LYS A 25 -14.56 0.38 -9.40
CA LYS A 25 -15.09 1.57 -10.05
C LYS A 25 -14.56 1.66 -11.48
N GLU A 26 -15.03 2.63 -12.25
CA GLU A 26 -14.68 2.78 -13.66
C GLU A 26 -13.17 2.88 -13.92
N ASP A 27 -12.40 3.46 -12.98
CA ASP A 27 -10.96 3.71 -13.05
C ASP A 27 -10.13 2.84 -12.10
N GLU A 28 -10.76 1.82 -11.49
CA GLU A 28 -10.10 0.91 -10.57
C GLU A 28 -9.84 -0.47 -11.19
N VAL A 29 -8.86 -1.15 -10.67
CA VAL A 29 -8.59 -2.57 -10.92
C VAL A 29 -8.96 -3.38 -9.68
N LEU A 30 -9.52 -4.57 -9.88
CA LEU A 30 -9.72 -5.56 -8.83
C LEU A 30 -8.50 -6.48 -8.81
N ILE A 31 -7.82 -6.50 -7.68
CA ILE A 31 -6.61 -7.29 -7.47
C ILE A 31 -6.92 -8.45 -6.53
N LYS A 32 -6.56 -9.67 -6.95
CA LYS A 32 -6.40 -10.80 -6.04
C LYS A 32 -5.06 -10.64 -5.36
N VAL A 33 -5.07 -10.34 -4.07
CA VAL A 33 -3.85 -10.17 -3.28
C VAL A 33 -3.19 -11.52 -3.05
N GLU A 34 -1.89 -11.59 -3.25
CA GLU A 34 -1.09 -12.82 -3.09
C GLU A 34 -0.07 -12.69 -1.97
N TYR A 35 0.55 -11.51 -1.84
CA TYR A 35 1.51 -11.22 -0.78
C TYR A 35 1.26 -9.84 -0.18
N VAL A 36 1.46 -9.75 1.12
CA VAL A 36 1.40 -8.49 1.89
C VAL A 36 2.58 -8.48 2.83
N GLY A 37 3.41 -7.45 2.74
CA GLY A 37 4.45 -7.17 3.73
C GLY A 37 3.85 -6.67 5.04
N ILE A 38 4.56 -6.88 6.13
CA ILE A 38 4.19 -6.37 7.45
C ILE A 38 5.13 -5.23 7.81
N CYS A 39 4.61 -4.02 7.75
CA CYS A 39 5.34 -2.81 8.13
C CYS A 39 5.42 -2.66 9.66
N GLY A 40 6.40 -1.90 10.14
CA GLY A 40 6.47 -1.51 11.55
C GLY A 40 5.23 -0.75 12.02
N SER A 41 4.55 -0.03 11.13
CA SER A 41 3.28 0.64 11.43
C SER A 41 2.12 -0.34 11.63
N ASP A 42 2.13 -1.49 10.93
CA ASP A 42 1.14 -2.56 11.16
C ASP A 42 1.35 -3.22 12.51
N VAL A 43 2.62 -3.45 12.90
CA VAL A 43 2.96 -3.98 14.23
C VAL A 43 2.49 -3.02 15.31
N HIS A 44 2.79 -1.71 15.18
CA HIS A 44 2.30 -0.71 16.12
C HIS A 44 0.76 -0.68 16.15
N GLY A 45 0.12 -0.68 14.99
CA GLY A 45 -1.35 -0.73 14.87
C GLY A 45 -1.95 -1.94 15.55
N PHE A 46 -1.31 -3.10 15.42
CA PHE A 46 -1.73 -4.33 16.10
C PHE A 46 -1.58 -4.22 17.63
N GLU A 47 -0.44 -3.75 18.12
CA GLU A 47 -0.14 -3.71 19.56
C GLU A 47 -0.89 -2.60 20.31
N SER A 48 -1.05 -1.43 19.69
CA SER A 48 -1.50 -0.20 20.37
C SER A 48 -2.74 0.44 19.76
N GLY A 49 -3.21 -0.07 18.64
CA GLY A 49 -4.24 0.57 17.82
C GLY A 49 -3.64 1.56 16.79
N PRO A 50 -4.45 2.08 15.87
CA PRO A 50 -3.98 2.97 14.83
C PRO A 50 -3.43 4.29 15.42
N PHE A 51 -2.37 4.84 14.80
CA PHE A 51 -1.77 6.13 15.21
C PHE A 51 -2.78 7.27 15.29
N ILE A 52 -3.76 7.26 14.40
CA ILE A 52 -4.88 8.19 14.42
C ILE A 52 -6.14 7.35 14.57
N PRO A 53 -6.80 7.38 15.74
CA PRO A 53 -8.03 6.63 15.94
C PRO A 53 -9.15 7.11 15.00
N PRO A 54 -10.00 6.19 14.50
CA PRO A 54 -11.15 6.57 13.71
C PRO A 54 -12.13 7.42 14.53
N LYS A 55 -12.82 8.34 13.85
CA LYS A 55 -13.87 9.14 14.48
C LYS A 55 -15.10 8.32 14.84
N ASP A 56 -15.42 7.33 13.99
CA ASP A 56 -16.47 6.35 14.27
C ASP A 56 -15.87 5.17 15.05
N PRO A 57 -16.30 4.90 16.28
CA PRO A 57 -15.81 3.78 17.07
C PRO A 57 -16.14 2.41 16.48
N ASN A 58 -17.10 2.34 15.54
CA ASN A 58 -17.47 1.11 14.84
C ASN A 58 -16.71 0.95 13.50
N GLN A 59 -15.82 1.87 13.14
CA GLN A 59 -15.03 1.78 11.93
C GLN A 59 -14.17 0.52 11.96
N GLU A 60 -14.32 -0.33 10.96
CA GLU A 60 -13.41 -1.46 10.77
C GLU A 60 -12.01 -0.97 10.46
N ILE A 61 -11.02 -1.51 11.15
CA ILE A 61 -9.61 -1.19 10.98
C ILE A 61 -8.92 -2.38 10.32
N GLY A 62 -8.57 -2.21 9.04
CA GLY A 62 -7.69 -3.12 8.33
C GLY A 62 -6.23 -2.72 8.50
N LEU A 63 -5.32 -3.68 8.40
CA LEU A 63 -3.87 -3.50 8.41
C LEU A 63 -3.27 -3.99 7.09
N GLY A 64 -2.01 -3.67 6.85
CA GLY A 64 -1.26 -4.00 5.64
C GLY A 64 -1.44 -2.98 4.53
N HIS A 65 -0.34 -2.63 3.88
CA HIS A 65 -0.31 -1.68 2.76
C HIS A 65 0.81 -1.98 1.74
N GLU A 66 1.71 -2.88 2.06
CA GLU A 66 2.81 -3.33 1.20
C GLU A 66 2.36 -4.57 0.42
N CYS A 67 1.56 -4.42 -0.64
CA CYS A 67 0.97 -5.59 -1.29
C CYS A 67 1.20 -5.70 -2.79
N ALA A 68 1.18 -6.94 -3.25
CA ALA A 68 1.18 -7.30 -4.66
C ALA A 68 0.23 -8.47 -4.91
N GLY A 69 -0.16 -8.63 -6.17
CA GLY A 69 -1.06 -9.68 -6.59
C GLY A 69 -1.36 -9.64 -8.08
N THR A 70 -2.44 -10.29 -8.47
CA THR A 70 -2.85 -10.41 -9.87
C THR A 70 -4.18 -9.69 -10.11
N VAL A 71 -4.25 -8.88 -11.17
CA VAL A 71 -5.49 -8.25 -11.62
C VAL A 71 -6.47 -9.33 -12.08
N VAL A 72 -7.71 -9.29 -11.57
CA VAL A 72 -8.75 -10.26 -11.93
C VAL A 72 -9.95 -9.61 -12.63
N ALA A 73 -10.16 -8.31 -12.47
CA ALA A 73 -11.14 -7.53 -13.21
C ALA A 73 -10.69 -6.07 -13.29
N VAL A 74 -11.25 -5.34 -14.24
CA VAL A 74 -10.93 -3.93 -14.47
C VAL A 74 -12.21 -3.11 -14.69
N GLY A 75 -12.20 -1.87 -14.24
CA GLY A 75 -13.26 -0.91 -14.51
C GLY A 75 -13.31 -0.48 -15.99
N SER A 76 -14.43 0.11 -16.40
CA SER A 76 -14.71 0.43 -17.82
C SER A 76 -13.75 1.46 -18.44
N ARG A 77 -13.11 2.30 -17.62
CA ARG A 77 -12.15 3.32 -18.08
C ARG A 77 -10.69 2.92 -17.96
N VAL A 78 -10.39 1.78 -17.33
CA VAL A 78 -9.02 1.25 -17.21
C VAL A 78 -8.44 0.94 -18.59
N ARG A 79 -7.20 1.35 -18.84
CA ARG A 79 -6.49 1.19 -20.12
C ARG A 79 -5.13 0.52 -20.00
N LYS A 80 -4.49 0.58 -18.81
CA LYS A 80 -3.11 0.10 -18.59
C LYS A 80 -3.05 -1.37 -18.21
N PHE A 81 -4.16 -1.94 -17.69
CA PHE A 81 -4.19 -3.28 -17.11
C PHE A 81 -5.28 -4.15 -17.71
N LYS A 82 -5.05 -5.44 -17.65
CA LYS A 82 -6.01 -6.51 -18.01
C LYS A 82 -5.93 -7.62 -16.97
N PRO A 83 -6.97 -8.47 -16.85
CA PRO A 83 -6.91 -9.68 -16.05
C PRO A 83 -5.69 -10.53 -16.40
N GLY A 84 -4.99 -11.01 -15.35
CA GLY A 84 -3.74 -11.77 -15.46
C GLY A 84 -2.47 -10.92 -15.30
N ASP A 85 -2.53 -9.59 -15.35
CA ASP A 85 -1.36 -8.76 -15.08
C ASP A 85 -0.98 -8.83 -13.60
N ARG A 86 0.31 -9.08 -13.33
CA ARG A 86 0.88 -9.01 -11.97
C ARG A 86 1.20 -7.57 -11.64
N VAL A 87 0.81 -7.14 -10.44
CA VAL A 87 0.89 -5.74 -10.04
C VAL A 87 1.27 -5.60 -8.57
N ASN A 88 1.89 -4.48 -8.24
CA ASN A 88 1.92 -3.92 -6.90
C ASN A 88 1.15 -2.59 -6.87
N ILE A 89 0.92 -2.05 -5.70
CA ILE A 89 0.20 -0.80 -5.50
C ILE A 89 1.05 0.23 -4.77
N GLU A 90 0.78 1.50 -5.05
CA GLU A 90 1.17 2.61 -4.19
C GLU A 90 0.00 2.88 -3.23
N PRO A 91 0.16 2.65 -1.91
CA PRO A 91 -0.97 2.63 -0.97
C PRO A 91 -1.58 4.00 -0.71
N GLY A 92 -0.89 5.07 -1.04
CA GLY A 92 -1.33 6.45 -0.84
C GLY A 92 -1.96 7.05 -2.09
N VAL A 93 -3.27 7.28 -2.06
CA VAL A 93 -3.98 7.97 -3.15
C VAL A 93 -4.19 9.44 -2.77
N PRO A 94 -3.46 10.38 -3.40
CA PRO A 94 -3.52 11.80 -3.06
C PRO A 94 -4.79 12.45 -3.60
N CYS A 95 -5.14 13.64 -3.09
CA CYS A 95 -6.33 14.38 -3.55
C CYS A 95 -6.20 14.93 -4.98
N GLY A 96 -4.99 15.06 -5.52
CA GLY A 96 -4.71 15.53 -6.88
C GLY A 96 -4.82 17.05 -7.12
N HIS A 97 -5.32 17.83 -6.15
CA HIS A 97 -5.62 19.27 -6.37
C HIS A 97 -4.99 20.21 -5.32
N CYS A 98 -4.46 19.70 -4.23
CA CYS A 98 -3.79 20.56 -3.25
C CYS A 98 -2.45 21.07 -3.79
N ARG A 99 -1.88 22.07 -3.14
CA ARG A 99 -0.58 22.66 -3.51
C ARG A 99 0.50 21.61 -3.70
N TYR A 100 0.61 20.66 -2.79
CA TYR A 100 1.66 19.62 -2.84
C TYR A 100 1.47 18.69 -4.04
N CYS A 101 0.23 18.29 -4.33
CA CYS A 101 -0.07 17.48 -5.51
C CYS A 101 0.28 18.22 -6.80
N LEU A 102 -0.06 19.51 -6.90
CA LEU A 102 0.24 20.33 -8.07
C LEU A 102 1.74 20.62 -8.26
N GLU A 103 2.51 20.62 -7.17
CA GLU A 103 3.97 20.73 -7.19
C GLU A 103 4.68 19.39 -7.43
N GLY A 104 3.95 18.27 -7.61
CA GLY A 104 4.52 16.92 -7.75
C GLY A 104 5.01 16.28 -6.45
N LYS A 105 4.69 16.87 -5.31
CA LYS A 105 5.03 16.39 -3.96
C LYS A 105 3.84 15.69 -3.30
N TYR A 106 3.14 14.86 -4.05
CA TYR A 106 1.88 14.25 -3.63
C TYR A 106 2.04 13.29 -2.44
N ASN A 107 3.23 12.76 -2.19
CA ASN A 107 3.57 11.95 -1.02
C ASN A 107 3.37 12.68 0.33
N ILE A 108 3.28 14.02 0.32
CA ILE A 108 2.96 14.84 1.50
C ILE A 108 1.59 15.53 1.35
N CYS A 109 0.69 14.95 0.60
CA CYS A 109 -0.68 15.43 0.48
C CYS A 109 -1.40 15.35 1.84
N PRO A 110 -1.97 16.43 2.37
CA PRO A 110 -2.68 16.42 3.66
C PRO A 110 -3.97 15.60 3.63
N ASP A 111 -4.55 15.41 2.44
CA ASP A 111 -5.81 14.70 2.23
C ASP A 111 -5.57 13.35 1.51
N VAL A 112 -4.42 12.73 1.74
CA VAL A 112 -4.13 11.41 1.16
C VAL A 112 -5.03 10.33 1.76
N ASP A 113 -5.65 9.51 0.91
CA ASP A 113 -6.29 8.25 1.33
C ASP A 113 -5.19 7.17 1.37
N PHE A 114 -4.58 6.98 2.53
CA PHE A 114 -3.50 6.01 2.70
C PHE A 114 -4.05 4.71 3.29
N MET A 115 -3.72 3.60 2.65
CA MET A 115 -4.17 2.26 3.06
C MET A 115 -3.77 1.94 4.50
N ALA A 116 -4.65 1.25 5.24
CA ALA A 116 -4.52 0.93 6.66
C ALA A 116 -4.54 2.14 7.61
N THR A 117 -4.83 3.35 7.11
CA THR A 117 -5.01 4.56 7.92
C THR A 117 -6.19 5.38 7.41
N GLN A 118 -6.23 6.66 7.79
CA GLN A 118 -7.28 7.58 7.37
C GLN A 118 -7.36 7.72 5.83
N PRO A 119 -8.55 8.06 5.31
CA PRO A 119 -9.82 8.21 6.05
C PRO A 119 -10.57 6.90 6.23
N ASN A 120 -10.23 5.86 5.48
CA ASN A 120 -11.06 4.68 5.30
C ASN A 120 -10.59 3.45 6.10
N TYR A 121 -9.38 3.45 6.62
CA TYR A 121 -8.77 2.32 7.34
C TYR A 121 -8.85 0.98 6.58
N ARG A 122 -8.83 1.04 5.25
CA ARG A 122 -8.79 -0.16 4.41
C ARG A 122 -7.41 -0.76 4.46
N GLY A 123 -7.31 -2.05 4.76
CA GLY A 123 -6.03 -2.77 4.76
C GLY A 123 -5.90 -3.75 3.60
N ALA A 124 -4.65 -4.07 3.26
CA ALA A 124 -4.32 -5.07 2.25
C ALA A 124 -4.39 -6.51 2.75
N LEU A 125 -4.59 -6.76 4.06
CA LEU A 125 -4.77 -8.11 4.60
C LEU A 125 -6.17 -8.64 4.24
N THR A 126 -6.40 -8.84 2.95
CA THR A 126 -7.64 -9.31 2.32
C THR A 126 -7.32 -10.13 1.07
N HIS A 127 -8.23 -11.03 0.65
CA HIS A 127 -8.01 -11.78 -0.59
C HIS A 127 -8.21 -10.92 -1.85
N TYR A 128 -9.09 -9.92 -1.80
CA TYR A 128 -9.39 -9.05 -2.94
C TYR A 128 -9.53 -7.62 -2.48
N LEU A 129 -8.96 -6.71 -3.26
CA LEU A 129 -9.13 -5.27 -3.08
C LEU A 129 -9.25 -4.56 -4.43
N CYS A 130 -9.92 -3.40 -4.43
CA CYS A 130 -9.92 -2.48 -5.55
C CYS A 130 -8.92 -1.36 -5.31
N HIS A 131 -8.21 -0.95 -6.39
CA HIS A 131 -7.26 0.15 -6.32
C HIS A 131 -7.28 0.96 -7.63
N PRO A 132 -7.07 2.30 -7.58
CA PRO A 132 -7.03 3.12 -8.78
C PRO A 132 -5.93 2.69 -9.75
N GLU A 133 -6.23 2.69 -11.05
CA GLU A 133 -5.25 2.40 -12.11
C GLU A 133 -4.00 3.28 -12.01
N SER A 134 -4.17 4.56 -11.64
CA SER A 134 -3.08 5.55 -11.55
C SER A 134 -2.06 5.26 -10.46
N PHE A 135 -2.43 4.48 -9.45
CA PHE A 135 -1.58 4.09 -8.31
C PHE A 135 -1.35 2.57 -8.26
N THR A 136 -1.52 1.91 -9.40
CA THR A 136 -1.21 0.49 -9.61
C THR A 136 -0.08 0.39 -10.63
N TYR A 137 0.89 -0.49 -10.40
CA TYR A 137 2.07 -0.63 -11.23
C TYR A 137 2.25 -2.08 -11.66
N LYS A 138 2.53 -2.29 -12.94
CA LYS A 138 2.78 -3.61 -13.50
C LYS A 138 4.16 -4.10 -13.10
N LEU A 139 4.24 -5.31 -12.60
CA LEU A 139 5.52 -5.94 -12.30
C LEU A 139 6.21 -6.39 -13.60
N PRO A 140 7.54 -6.26 -13.68
CA PRO A 140 8.33 -6.85 -14.76
C PRO A 140 8.13 -8.38 -14.84
N ASP A 141 8.34 -8.95 -16.01
CA ASP A 141 8.11 -10.39 -16.24
C ASP A 141 9.03 -11.30 -15.41
N ASN A 142 10.19 -10.81 -15.01
CA ASN A 142 11.17 -11.51 -14.19
C ASN A 142 10.99 -11.30 -12.67
N MET A 143 9.97 -10.54 -12.24
CA MET A 143 9.67 -10.29 -10.83
C MET A 143 8.39 -11.04 -10.44
N ASP A 144 8.43 -11.78 -9.35
CA ASP A 144 7.23 -12.42 -8.82
C ASP A 144 6.42 -11.48 -7.91
N THR A 145 5.26 -11.92 -7.44
CA THR A 145 4.40 -11.08 -6.60
C THR A 145 4.89 -10.97 -5.17
N MET A 146 5.74 -11.88 -4.70
CA MET A 146 6.39 -11.76 -3.39
C MET A 146 7.44 -10.63 -3.43
N GLU A 147 8.28 -10.62 -4.46
CA GLU A 147 9.21 -9.52 -4.73
C GLU A 147 8.46 -8.20 -4.97
N GLY A 148 7.32 -8.27 -5.68
CA GLY A 148 6.43 -7.14 -5.92
C GLY A 148 5.90 -6.47 -4.65
N ALA A 149 5.64 -7.21 -3.58
CA ALA A 149 5.23 -6.65 -2.30
C ALA A 149 6.35 -5.83 -1.62
N LEU A 150 7.62 -6.13 -1.91
CA LEU A 150 8.77 -5.39 -1.38
C LEU A 150 9.03 -4.06 -2.11
N VAL A 151 8.36 -3.79 -3.23
CA VAL A 151 8.54 -2.53 -3.99
C VAL A 151 8.10 -1.32 -3.17
N GLU A 152 7.04 -1.46 -2.38
CA GLU A 152 6.55 -0.36 -1.53
C GLU A 152 7.61 0.09 -0.52
N PRO A 153 8.12 -0.77 0.38
CA PRO A 153 9.18 -0.34 1.31
C PRO A 153 10.49 0.02 0.59
N ALA A 154 10.82 -0.59 -0.54
CA ALA A 154 11.99 -0.22 -1.35
C ALA A 154 11.88 1.21 -1.90
N ALA A 155 10.67 1.65 -2.27
CA ALA A 155 10.42 3.00 -2.73
C ALA A 155 10.72 4.04 -1.64
N VAL A 156 10.50 3.73 -0.37
CA VAL A 156 10.86 4.60 0.77
C VAL A 156 12.39 4.75 0.86
N GLY A 157 13.12 3.62 0.78
CA GLY A 157 14.59 3.64 0.76
C GLY A 157 15.15 4.43 -0.44
N MET A 158 14.60 4.21 -1.63
CA MET A 158 14.98 4.93 -2.85
C MET A 158 14.71 6.44 -2.70
N HIS A 159 13.56 6.83 -2.19
CA HIS A 159 13.21 8.23 -1.99
C HIS A 159 14.17 8.91 -1.02
N ALA A 160 14.52 8.25 0.09
CA ALA A 160 15.50 8.75 1.05
C ALA A 160 16.88 8.94 0.38
N ALA A 161 17.34 8.00 -0.43
CA ALA A 161 18.59 8.09 -1.17
C ALA A 161 18.58 9.25 -2.18
N MET A 162 17.45 9.46 -2.86
CA MET A 162 17.27 10.59 -3.78
C MET A 162 17.32 11.95 -3.05
N LEU A 163 16.65 12.08 -1.92
CA LEU A 163 16.67 13.30 -1.09
C LEU A 163 18.07 13.61 -0.55
N ALA A 164 18.84 12.58 -0.21
CA ALA A 164 20.23 12.71 0.24
C ALA A 164 21.20 12.95 -0.93
N ASP A 165 20.73 13.01 -2.17
CA ASP A 165 21.53 13.15 -3.39
C ASP A 165 22.69 12.14 -3.44
N VAL A 166 22.35 10.86 -3.14
CA VAL A 166 23.32 9.75 -3.15
C VAL A 166 23.86 9.55 -4.58
N LYS A 167 25.18 9.64 -4.74
CA LYS A 167 25.86 9.51 -6.03
C LYS A 167 27.20 8.79 -5.89
N PRO A 168 27.72 8.17 -6.95
CA PRO A 168 29.06 7.60 -6.94
C PRO A 168 30.10 8.59 -6.44
N GLY A 169 30.97 8.15 -5.52
CA GLY A 169 32.02 8.98 -4.91
C GLY A 169 31.61 9.76 -3.66
N LYS A 170 30.32 9.82 -3.31
CA LYS A 170 29.87 10.40 -2.04
C LYS A 170 30.08 9.42 -0.88
N LYS A 171 30.44 9.99 0.28
CA LYS A 171 30.47 9.23 1.55
C LYS A 171 29.14 9.50 2.29
N ILE A 172 28.49 8.43 2.72
CA ILE A 172 27.18 8.47 3.37
C ILE A 172 27.28 7.73 4.69
N ILE A 173 26.63 8.25 5.71
CA ILE A 173 26.48 7.60 7.01
C ILE A 173 24.99 7.29 7.19
N ILE A 174 24.67 6.02 7.45
CA ILE A 174 23.32 5.57 7.75
C ILE A 174 23.28 5.19 9.22
N LEU A 175 22.37 5.82 9.99
CA LEU A 175 22.19 5.58 11.41
C LEU A 175 20.99 4.66 11.64
N GLY A 176 21.26 3.40 11.91
CA GLY A 176 20.29 2.33 12.12
C GLY A 176 20.43 1.19 11.12
N ALA A 177 19.77 0.05 11.41
CA ALA A 177 19.81 -1.17 10.62
C ALA A 177 18.41 -1.83 10.53
N GLY A 178 17.34 -1.04 10.55
CA GLY A 178 15.97 -1.51 10.33
C GLY A 178 15.74 -1.86 8.86
N CYS A 179 14.59 -2.50 8.56
CA CYS A 179 14.24 -2.96 7.22
C CYS A 179 14.33 -1.86 6.14
N ILE A 180 13.83 -0.66 6.40
CA ILE A 180 13.91 0.46 5.46
C ILE A 180 15.35 0.92 5.24
N LEU A 181 16.15 1.03 6.32
CA LEU A 181 17.53 1.49 6.21
C LEU A 181 18.42 0.47 5.49
N SER A 182 18.14 -0.82 5.60
CA SER A 182 18.83 -1.85 4.83
C SER A 182 18.61 -1.70 3.32
N LEU A 183 17.44 -1.24 2.89
CA LEU A 183 17.11 -1.01 1.49
C LEU A 183 17.86 0.19 0.86
N ILE A 184 18.41 1.10 1.67
CA ILE A 184 19.27 2.19 1.16
C ILE A 184 20.65 1.66 0.76
N HIS A 185 21.08 0.52 1.30
CA HIS A 185 22.36 -0.10 1.00
C HIS A 185 22.38 -0.89 -0.32
N ILE A 186 21.21 -1.19 -0.87
CA ILE A 186 21.05 -1.91 -2.13
C ILE A 186 21.19 -0.93 -3.31
#